data_a24dda541a548b944458e2c84fd6b08b
#
_entry.id   a24dda541a548b944458e2c84fd6b08b
#
_cell.length_a   1.000
_cell.length_b   1.000
_cell.length_c   1.000
_cell.angle_alpha   90.00
_cell.angle_beta   90.00
_cell.angle_gamma   90.00
#
_symmetry.space_group_name_H-M   'P 1'
#
loop_
_entity.id
_entity.type
_entity.pdbx_description
1 polymer ?
#
loop_
_entity_poly.entity_id
_entity_poly.type
_entity_poly.pdbx_seq_one_letter_code
_entity_poly.pdbx_strand_id
1 'polypeptide(L)'
;MEKRRLAILGSTGSIGRQALDVIRQHRDLFEVELLTANNSSELLIQQAIEFDANAVVICNEAKYQEVSDALQPHYIKVFAGMQSVCDLVTGDNIDIVLTSMVGFSGLSSTVAAVNAGKTIALANKETLVAAGAIVMDLAAKRGSRILPVDSEHSAIFQCLMGSAGADIEKIHLTASGGPFRTWSREDIAKATRAQALNHPNWSMGSKITIDSATMMNKGLEIIEARWLFGTPGEKIQVVVHPESIIHSMVEYADGSVIAQMGHPDMREAIQFAFSFPHRLTLDNKKLNFAELGSMSFFAPDMERFPALKLAYEALDKGGNMACVMNAANEAAVAAFLQERIGFYDITDIVADCMAGADFAANPDLDAIFKTNEETLAKAAEKISLVAAKRTF
;
A
#
# COMPACT_ATOMS: atom_id res chain seq x y z
N MET A 1 -15.35 19.87 13.91
CA MET A 1 -14.56 18.65 14.20
C MET A 1 -13.41 19.08 15.10
N GLU A 2 -13.10 18.35 16.15
CA GLU A 2 -11.88 18.62 16.93
C GLU A 2 -10.64 18.44 16.07
N LYS A 3 -9.59 19.22 16.36
CA LYS A 3 -8.32 19.15 15.64
C LYS A 3 -7.67 17.79 15.89
N ARG A 4 -7.27 17.09 14.84
CA ARG A 4 -6.66 15.75 14.91
C ARG A 4 -5.16 15.84 14.75
N ARG A 5 -4.44 15.12 15.60
CA ARG A 5 -2.98 15.08 15.65
C ARG A 5 -2.48 13.85 14.88
N LEU A 6 -1.65 14.11 13.89
CA LEU A 6 -1.26 13.13 12.89
C LEU A 6 0.22 12.75 12.98
N ALA A 7 0.50 11.45 12.89
CA ALA A 7 1.83 10.93 12.55
C ALA A 7 1.84 10.49 11.08
N ILE A 8 2.81 10.97 10.30
CA ILE A 8 2.95 10.62 8.88
C ILE A 8 4.22 9.79 8.71
N LEU A 9 4.07 8.48 8.62
CA LEU A 9 5.19 7.56 8.42
C LEU A 9 5.55 7.48 6.94
N GLY A 10 6.75 7.94 6.58
CA GLY A 10 7.17 8.07 5.19
C GLY A 10 6.69 9.36 4.53
N SER A 11 6.79 10.49 5.23
CA SER A 11 6.29 11.81 4.79
C SER A 11 6.89 12.30 3.47
N THR A 12 8.10 11.89 3.14
CA THR A 12 8.82 12.29 1.92
C THR A 12 8.44 11.44 0.68
N GLY A 13 7.70 10.35 0.87
CA GLY A 13 7.18 9.49 -0.18
C GLY A 13 5.99 10.11 -0.93
N SER A 14 5.48 9.42 -1.96
CA SER A 14 4.35 9.90 -2.77
C SER A 14 3.10 10.15 -1.94
N ILE A 15 2.70 9.18 -1.11
CA ILE A 15 1.51 9.29 -0.25
C ILE A 15 1.72 10.32 0.85
N GLY A 16 2.89 10.33 1.51
CA GLY A 16 3.21 11.29 2.56
C GLY A 16 3.14 12.74 2.09
N ARG A 17 3.65 13.04 0.89
CA ARG A 17 3.57 14.39 0.29
C ARG A 17 2.12 14.79 -0.02
N GLN A 18 1.32 13.88 -0.52
CA GLN A 18 -0.10 14.12 -0.78
C GLN A 18 -0.89 14.28 0.52
N ALA A 19 -0.53 13.55 1.58
CA ALA A 19 -1.09 13.73 2.91
C ALA A 19 -0.79 15.13 3.48
N LEU A 20 0.44 15.60 3.32
CA LEU A 20 0.81 16.95 3.72
C LEU A 20 0.10 18.03 2.89
N ASP A 21 -0.20 17.76 1.61
CA ASP A 21 -1.04 18.66 0.80
C ASP A 21 -2.48 18.75 1.33
N VAL A 22 -3.07 17.63 1.73
CA VAL A 22 -4.39 17.60 2.41
C VAL A 22 -4.34 18.40 3.72
N ILE A 23 -3.32 18.21 4.54
CA ILE A 23 -3.15 18.94 5.80
C ILE A 23 -3.00 20.44 5.55
N ARG A 24 -2.26 20.83 4.50
CA ARG A 24 -2.07 22.26 4.12
C ARG A 24 -3.39 22.94 3.81
N GLN A 25 -4.35 22.24 3.19
CA GLN A 25 -5.68 22.75 2.88
C GLN A 25 -6.59 22.83 4.12
N HIS A 26 -6.26 22.14 5.23
CA HIS A 26 -7.11 22.02 6.42
C HIS A 26 -6.30 22.14 7.73
N ARG A 27 -5.41 23.14 7.84
CA ARG A 27 -4.58 23.37 9.04
C ARG A 27 -5.38 23.66 10.30
N ASP A 28 -6.61 24.09 10.17
CA ASP A 28 -7.55 24.29 11.28
C ASP A 28 -8.06 22.96 11.86
N LEU A 29 -8.03 21.88 11.09
CA LEU A 29 -8.53 20.56 11.46
C LEU A 29 -7.43 19.53 11.75
N PHE A 30 -6.22 19.75 11.24
CA PHE A 30 -5.11 18.80 11.34
C PHE A 30 -3.85 19.45 11.90
N GLU A 31 -3.13 18.69 12.70
CA GLU A 31 -1.84 19.05 13.28
C GLU A 31 -0.84 17.91 13.05
N VAL A 32 0.39 18.25 12.72
CA VAL A 32 1.46 17.27 12.47
C VAL A 32 2.28 17.08 13.74
N GLU A 33 2.15 15.92 14.37
CA GLU A 33 2.92 15.55 15.55
C GLU A 33 4.24 14.88 15.19
N LEU A 34 4.22 14.00 14.18
CA LEU A 34 5.38 13.20 13.83
C LEU A 34 5.51 13.08 12.31
N LEU A 35 6.70 13.36 11.80
CA LEU A 35 7.09 13.03 10.42
C LEU A 35 8.24 12.03 10.42
N THR A 36 8.24 11.09 9.49
CA THR A 36 9.37 10.17 9.33
C THR A 36 9.84 10.08 7.88
N ALA A 37 11.14 9.89 7.71
CA ALA A 37 11.75 9.57 6.42
C ALA A 37 12.90 8.57 6.59
N ASN A 38 13.27 7.86 5.52
CA ASN A 38 14.43 6.97 5.56
C ASN A 38 15.74 7.73 5.27
N ASN A 39 15.90 8.24 4.03
CA ASN A 39 17.14 8.86 3.58
C ASN A 39 16.98 10.34 3.19
N SER A 40 15.76 10.81 2.97
CA SER A 40 15.47 12.15 2.43
C SER A 40 15.49 13.22 3.53
N SER A 41 16.68 13.48 4.10
CA SER A 41 16.88 14.44 5.19
C SER A 41 16.45 15.85 4.83
N GLU A 42 16.89 16.37 3.68
CA GLU A 42 16.57 17.73 3.23
C GLU A 42 15.06 17.98 3.14
N LEU A 43 14.31 17.07 2.48
CA LEU A 43 12.86 17.21 2.35
C LEU A 43 12.15 17.04 3.70
N LEU A 44 12.63 16.14 4.58
CA LEU A 44 12.10 15.96 5.93
C LEU A 44 12.25 17.26 6.75
N ILE A 45 13.40 17.92 6.69
CA ILE A 45 13.66 19.19 7.35
C ILE A 45 12.69 20.27 6.86
N GLN A 46 12.54 20.41 5.54
CA GLN A 46 11.60 21.37 4.94
C GLN A 46 10.16 21.12 5.39
N GLN A 47 9.70 19.87 5.36
CA GLN A 47 8.37 19.49 5.83
C GLN A 47 8.18 19.75 7.31
N ALA A 48 9.16 19.44 8.15
CA ALA A 48 9.09 19.65 9.60
C ALA A 48 8.92 21.13 9.94
N ILE A 49 9.67 22.00 9.29
CA ILE A 49 9.58 23.46 9.47
C ILE A 49 8.25 23.99 8.94
N GLU A 50 7.82 23.58 7.73
CA GLU A 50 6.58 24.06 7.12
C GLU A 50 5.35 23.74 7.95
N PHE A 51 5.31 22.53 8.54
CA PHE A 51 4.14 22.05 9.28
C PHE A 51 4.27 22.19 10.79
N ASP A 52 5.35 22.80 11.29
CA ASP A 52 5.62 22.97 12.71
C ASP A 52 5.48 21.64 13.48
N ALA A 53 6.13 20.60 12.96
CA ALA A 53 6.03 19.25 13.50
C ALA A 53 6.65 19.18 14.90
N ASN A 54 6.02 18.49 15.85
CA ASN A 54 6.57 18.33 17.19
C ASN A 54 7.85 17.48 17.20
N ALA A 55 7.89 16.45 16.35
CA ALA A 55 9.05 15.54 16.25
C ALA A 55 9.24 15.00 14.82
N VAL A 56 10.48 14.63 14.53
CA VAL A 56 10.82 13.88 13.32
C VAL A 56 11.68 12.66 13.63
N VAL A 57 11.56 11.62 12.79
CA VAL A 57 12.49 10.48 12.81
C VAL A 57 13.12 10.33 11.43
N ILE A 58 14.44 10.31 11.40
CA ILE A 58 15.21 9.88 10.24
C ILE A 58 15.68 8.44 10.46
N CYS A 59 15.17 7.46 9.66
CA CYS A 59 15.47 6.06 9.90
C CYS A 59 16.94 5.71 9.60
N ASN A 60 17.57 6.39 8.63
CA ASN A 60 19.00 6.30 8.41
C ASN A 60 19.76 7.10 9.48
N GLU A 61 20.30 6.39 10.45
CA GLU A 61 21.03 6.98 11.59
C GLU A 61 22.22 7.85 11.18
N ALA A 62 22.87 7.56 10.03
CA ALA A 62 23.96 8.38 9.51
C ALA A 62 23.53 9.82 9.15
N LYS A 63 22.23 10.05 9.00
CA LYS A 63 21.64 11.37 8.70
C LYS A 63 21.16 12.13 9.95
N TYR A 64 21.30 11.54 11.15
CA TYR A 64 20.78 12.12 12.38
C TYR A 64 21.34 13.52 12.65
N GLN A 65 22.67 13.69 12.59
CA GLN A 65 23.33 14.94 12.94
C GLN A 65 22.91 16.08 11.99
N GLU A 66 22.84 15.80 10.67
CA GLU A 66 22.38 16.77 9.66
C GLU A 66 20.96 17.28 9.96
N VAL A 67 20.05 16.39 10.29
CA VAL A 67 18.65 16.74 10.59
C VAL A 67 18.54 17.45 11.92
N SER A 68 19.29 16.99 12.95
CA SER A 68 19.29 17.57 14.29
C SER A 68 19.80 19.01 14.29
N ASP A 69 20.93 19.29 13.63
CA ASP A 69 21.50 20.63 13.56
C ASP A 69 20.58 21.61 12.82
N ALA A 70 19.92 21.14 11.75
CA ALA A 70 19.01 21.97 10.98
C ALA A 70 17.70 22.31 11.73
N LEU A 71 17.19 21.40 12.58
CA LEU A 71 15.92 21.57 13.27
C LEU A 71 16.04 22.12 14.68
N GLN A 72 17.23 22.13 15.27
CA GLN A 72 17.50 22.72 16.59
C GLN A 72 17.00 24.18 16.74
N PRO A 73 17.22 25.10 15.78
CA PRO A 73 16.73 26.47 15.87
C PRO A 73 15.21 26.59 15.86
N HIS A 74 14.51 25.54 15.37
CA HIS A 74 13.05 25.47 15.28
C HIS A 74 12.41 24.74 16.46
N TYR A 75 13.20 24.28 17.44
CA TYR A 75 12.74 23.52 18.61
C TYR A 75 12.02 22.21 18.27
N ILE A 76 12.25 21.64 17.09
CA ILE A 76 11.68 20.37 16.66
C ILE A 76 12.57 19.22 17.16
N LYS A 77 11.97 18.23 17.81
CA LYS A 77 12.69 17.07 18.35
C LYS A 77 13.09 16.13 17.23
N VAL A 78 14.34 15.66 17.25
CA VAL A 78 14.88 14.75 16.23
C VAL A 78 15.27 13.43 16.86
N PHE A 79 14.86 12.34 16.23
CA PHE A 79 15.17 10.95 16.60
C PHE A 79 15.69 10.21 15.39
N ALA A 80 16.31 9.04 15.60
CA ALA A 80 16.83 8.21 14.53
C ALA A 80 16.48 6.72 14.72
N GLY A 81 16.48 5.99 13.60
CA GLY A 81 16.26 4.55 13.58
C GLY A 81 14.79 4.12 13.63
N MET A 82 14.51 2.89 13.21
CA MET A 82 13.14 2.33 13.15
C MET A 82 12.54 2.15 14.55
N GLN A 83 13.35 1.84 15.56
CA GLN A 83 12.87 1.69 16.93
C GLN A 83 12.22 3.00 17.42
N SER A 84 12.85 4.15 17.13
CA SER A 84 12.27 5.46 17.48
C SER A 84 10.92 5.71 16.81
N VAL A 85 10.71 5.22 15.57
CA VAL A 85 9.38 5.29 14.93
C VAL A 85 8.37 4.48 15.73
N CYS A 86 8.70 3.23 16.08
CA CYS A 86 7.83 2.34 16.86
C CYS A 86 7.47 2.92 18.24
N ASP A 87 8.43 3.56 18.90
CA ASP A 87 8.22 4.15 20.23
C ASP A 87 7.34 5.40 20.14
N LEU A 88 7.61 6.32 19.20
CA LEU A 88 6.92 7.59 19.10
C LEU A 88 5.47 7.48 18.60
N VAL A 89 5.15 6.51 17.74
CA VAL A 89 3.76 6.33 17.26
C VAL A 89 2.79 5.92 18.37
N THR A 90 3.29 5.48 19.52
CA THR A 90 2.48 5.09 20.67
C THR A 90 2.06 6.27 21.56
N GLY A 91 2.63 7.45 21.33
CA GLY A 91 2.43 8.64 22.17
C GLY A 91 0.97 9.11 22.25
N ASP A 92 0.53 9.55 23.43
CA ASP A 92 -0.86 10.00 23.67
C ASP A 92 -1.22 11.29 22.89
N ASN A 93 -0.21 11.99 22.36
CA ASN A 93 -0.36 13.16 21.52
C ASN A 93 -0.62 12.83 20.02
N ILE A 94 -0.83 11.56 19.65
CA ILE A 94 -1.12 11.13 18.30
C ILE A 94 -2.50 10.48 18.27
N ASP A 95 -3.37 10.94 17.38
CA ASP A 95 -4.73 10.41 17.19
C ASP A 95 -4.80 9.45 16.00
N ILE A 96 -4.12 9.81 14.89
CA ILE A 96 -4.10 9.04 13.65
C ILE A 96 -2.66 8.82 13.18
N VAL A 97 -2.35 7.61 12.77
CA VAL A 97 -1.07 7.25 12.14
C VAL A 97 -1.31 6.89 10.68
N LEU A 98 -0.77 7.69 9.76
CA LEU A 98 -0.69 7.34 8.35
C LEU A 98 0.52 6.42 8.14
N THR A 99 0.27 5.17 7.77
CA THR A 99 1.32 4.18 7.48
C THR A 99 1.58 4.16 5.97
N SER A 100 2.54 4.96 5.49
CA SER A 100 2.88 5.09 4.07
C SER A 100 4.33 4.72 3.75
N MET A 101 4.93 3.92 4.60
CA MET A 101 6.23 3.28 4.34
C MET A 101 6.05 2.18 3.30
N VAL A 102 7.06 1.98 2.44
CA VAL A 102 6.97 1.02 1.34
C VAL A 102 7.36 -0.39 1.82
N GLY A 103 6.60 -1.40 1.40
CA GLY A 103 6.92 -2.80 1.59
C GLY A 103 6.78 -3.28 3.04
N PHE A 104 7.42 -4.40 3.34
CA PHE A 104 7.36 -5.07 4.64
C PHE A 104 7.85 -4.20 5.82
N SER A 105 8.69 -3.19 5.55
CA SER A 105 9.29 -2.34 6.59
C SER A 105 8.26 -1.56 7.44
N GLY A 106 7.05 -1.36 6.93
CA GLY A 106 5.97 -0.68 7.67
C GLY A 106 5.30 -1.53 8.74
N LEU A 107 5.51 -2.84 8.77
CA LEU A 107 4.80 -3.76 9.67
C LEU A 107 5.06 -3.45 11.15
N SER A 108 6.31 -3.28 11.56
CA SER A 108 6.67 -3.06 12.98
C SER A 108 6.01 -1.82 13.56
N SER A 109 6.09 -0.69 12.84
CA SER A 109 5.50 0.58 13.29
C SER A 109 3.96 0.55 13.27
N THR A 110 3.37 -0.16 12.30
CA THR A 110 1.91 -0.36 12.27
C THR A 110 1.45 -1.20 13.45
N VAL A 111 2.13 -2.30 13.76
CA VAL A 111 1.83 -3.12 14.95
C VAL A 111 1.97 -2.32 16.24
N ALA A 112 3.02 -1.50 16.38
CA ALA A 112 3.20 -0.63 17.54
C ALA A 112 2.02 0.35 17.71
N ALA A 113 1.62 1.03 16.61
CA ALA A 113 0.50 1.97 16.62
C ALA A 113 -0.85 1.29 16.92
N VAL A 114 -1.09 0.09 16.36
CA VAL A 114 -2.30 -0.72 16.63
C VAL A 114 -2.33 -1.14 18.10
N ASN A 115 -1.20 -1.60 18.66
CA ASN A 115 -1.09 -1.96 20.08
C ASN A 115 -1.42 -0.80 21.02
N ALA A 116 -1.10 0.42 20.62
CA ALA A 116 -1.43 1.65 21.36
C ALA A 116 -2.87 2.15 21.12
N GLY A 117 -3.70 1.40 20.38
CA GLY A 117 -5.10 1.76 20.10
C GLY A 117 -5.28 2.95 19.17
N LYS A 118 -4.26 3.30 18.36
CA LYS A 118 -4.33 4.43 17.43
C LYS A 118 -5.26 4.15 16.26
N THR A 119 -5.87 5.19 15.69
CA THR A 119 -6.51 5.07 14.38
C THR A 119 -5.43 4.99 13.31
N ILE A 120 -5.49 3.98 12.46
CA ILE A 120 -4.53 3.75 11.38
C ILE A 120 -5.15 4.17 10.05
N ALA A 121 -4.57 5.15 9.38
CA ALA A 121 -4.82 5.42 7.97
C ALA A 121 -3.84 4.54 7.17
N LEU A 122 -4.32 3.39 6.71
CA LEU A 122 -3.47 2.34 6.14
C LEU A 122 -3.25 2.57 4.64
N ALA A 123 -2.05 2.98 4.27
CA ALA A 123 -1.61 3.06 2.88
C ALA A 123 -0.58 1.95 2.52
N ASN A 124 0.05 1.35 3.53
CA ASN A 124 0.98 0.23 3.36
C ASN A 124 0.22 -1.09 3.35
N LYS A 125 -0.20 -1.53 2.17
CA LYS A 125 -0.96 -2.78 1.98
C LYS A 125 -0.17 -4.03 2.35
N GLU A 126 1.15 -3.98 2.20
CA GLU A 126 2.05 -5.09 2.48
C GLU A 126 1.96 -5.54 3.94
N THR A 127 1.59 -4.64 4.84
CA THR A 127 1.31 -4.97 6.26
C THR A 127 0.19 -6.00 6.41
N LEU A 128 -0.95 -5.81 5.72
CA LEU A 128 -2.05 -6.78 5.78
C LEU A 128 -1.80 -8.00 4.89
N VAL A 129 -1.06 -7.86 3.81
CA VAL A 129 -0.65 -9.00 2.99
C VAL A 129 0.23 -9.96 3.80
N ALA A 130 1.22 -9.45 4.50
CA ALA A 130 2.16 -10.28 5.26
C ALA A 130 1.58 -10.80 6.59
N ALA A 131 0.81 -9.99 7.30
CA ALA A 131 0.40 -10.26 8.69
C ALA A 131 -1.07 -9.93 8.96
N GLY A 132 -1.96 -9.97 7.95
CA GLY A 132 -3.32 -9.47 8.06
C GLY A 132 -4.13 -10.11 9.18
N ALA A 133 -4.07 -11.43 9.37
CA ALA A 133 -4.74 -12.12 10.48
C ALA A 133 -4.32 -11.56 11.85
N ILE A 134 -3.02 -11.36 12.04
CA ILE A 134 -2.43 -10.88 13.29
C ILE A 134 -2.83 -9.42 13.53
N VAL A 135 -2.67 -8.58 12.52
CA VAL A 135 -2.93 -7.14 12.63
C VAL A 135 -4.42 -6.86 12.87
N MET A 136 -5.32 -7.54 12.17
CA MET A 136 -6.77 -7.34 12.33
C MET A 136 -7.28 -7.87 13.68
N ASP A 137 -6.80 -9.02 14.15
CA ASP A 137 -7.10 -9.54 15.49
C ASP A 137 -6.61 -8.59 16.60
N LEU A 138 -5.38 -8.08 16.44
CA LEU A 138 -4.79 -7.11 17.36
C LEU A 138 -5.59 -5.80 17.37
N ALA A 139 -5.98 -5.29 16.21
CA ALA A 139 -6.78 -4.08 16.07
C ALA A 139 -8.14 -4.23 16.78
N ALA A 140 -8.80 -5.37 16.61
CA ALA A 140 -10.06 -5.67 17.32
C ALA A 140 -9.86 -5.72 18.84
N LYS A 141 -8.81 -6.36 19.33
CA LYS A 141 -8.48 -6.45 20.76
C LYS A 141 -8.11 -5.12 21.42
N ARG A 142 -7.49 -4.21 20.67
CA ARG A 142 -7.03 -2.91 21.16
C ARG A 142 -8.00 -1.77 20.89
N GLY A 143 -9.09 -2.03 20.16
CA GLY A 143 -10.02 -0.99 19.71
C GLY A 143 -9.40 -0.02 18.69
N SER A 144 -8.32 -0.43 18.03
CA SER A 144 -7.68 0.34 16.96
C SER A 144 -8.54 0.26 15.70
N ARG A 145 -8.81 1.42 15.10
CA ARG A 145 -9.57 1.48 13.84
C ARG A 145 -8.61 1.52 12.67
N ILE A 146 -8.79 0.63 11.70
CA ILE A 146 -8.03 0.65 10.45
C ILE A 146 -8.91 1.23 9.35
N LEU A 147 -8.48 2.35 8.78
CA LEU A 147 -9.14 3.07 7.69
C LEU A 147 -8.27 2.93 6.42
N PRO A 148 -8.81 2.40 5.33
CA PRO A 148 -8.03 2.20 4.11
C PRO A 148 -7.73 3.53 3.41
N VAL A 149 -6.51 3.65 2.93
CA VAL A 149 -6.03 4.78 2.09
C VAL A 149 -5.82 4.33 0.66
N ASP A 150 -5.56 3.04 0.41
CA ASP A 150 -5.53 2.54 -0.96
C ASP A 150 -6.87 2.87 -1.65
N SER A 151 -6.82 3.39 -2.90
CA SER A 151 -7.99 3.97 -3.56
C SER A 151 -9.15 2.99 -3.69
N GLU A 152 -8.85 1.76 -4.06
CA GLU A 152 -9.82 0.70 -4.23
C GLU A 152 -10.47 0.29 -2.91
N HIS A 153 -9.66 0.16 -1.85
CA HIS A 153 -10.15 -0.21 -0.52
C HIS A 153 -10.92 0.93 0.14
N SER A 154 -10.48 2.17 -0.05
CA SER A 154 -11.25 3.35 0.36
C SER A 154 -12.61 3.39 -0.36
N ALA A 155 -12.65 3.05 -1.64
CA ALA A 155 -13.89 2.95 -2.41
C ALA A 155 -14.83 1.88 -1.87
N ILE A 156 -14.32 0.65 -1.63
CA ILE A 156 -15.10 -0.44 -1.04
C ILE A 156 -15.65 -0.03 0.33
N PHE A 157 -14.79 0.54 1.20
CA PHE A 157 -15.20 1.03 2.51
C PHE A 157 -16.33 2.05 2.41
N GLN A 158 -16.26 2.99 1.45
CA GLN A 158 -17.30 3.98 1.21
C GLN A 158 -18.59 3.36 0.66
N CYS A 159 -18.49 2.34 -0.20
CA CYS A 159 -19.66 1.60 -0.70
C CYS A 159 -20.39 0.83 0.39
N LEU A 160 -19.68 0.38 1.44
CA LEU A 160 -20.26 -0.33 2.57
C LEU A 160 -20.92 0.59 3.60
N MET A 161 -20.68 1.91 3.53
CA MET A 161 -21.29 2.86 4.45
C MET A 161 -22.81 2.92 4.25
N GLY A 162 -23.55 2.77 5.33
CA GLY A 162 -25.02 2.79 5.29
C GLY A 162 -25.68 1.45 4.96
N SER A 163 -24.90 0.43 4.64
CA SER A 163 -25.38 -0.93 4.34
C SER A 163 -25.08 -1.92 5.48
N ALA A 164 -25.15 -1.44 6.73
CA ALA A 164 -24.84 -2.26 7.90
C ALA A 164 -25.70 -3.53 7.96
N GLY A 165 -25.05 -4.69 8.01
CA GLY A 165 -25.73 -6.00 8.05
C GLY A 165 -26.19 -6.52 6.68
N ALA A 166 -25.94 -5.81 5.58
CA ALA A 166 -26.22 -6.33 4.25
C ALA A 166 -25.16 -7.37 3.84
N ASP A 167 -25.61 -8.48 3.25
CA ASP A 167 -24.71 -9.51 2.75
C ASP A 167 -24.02 -9.06 1.46
N ILE A 168 -22.68 -9.07 1.49
CA ILE A 168 -21.86 -8.85 0.32
C ILE A 168 -21.92 -10.11 -0.56
N GLU A 169 -22.48 -9.96 -1.76
CA GLU A 169 -22.41 -11.01 -2.76
C GLU A 169 -21.03 -11.03 -3.41
N LYS A 170 -20.51 -9.85 -3.79
CA LYS A 170 -19.23 -9.75 -4.46
C LYS A 170 -18.58 -8.38 -4.30
N ILE A 171 -17.26 -8.35 -4.22
CA ILE A 171 -16.44 -7.15 -4.38
C ILE A 171 -15.87 -7.14 -5.79
N HIS A 172 -16.13 -6.08 -6.55
CA HIS A 172 -15.51 -5.84 -7.84
C HIS A 172 -14.32 -4.88 -7.64
N LEU A 173 -13.12 -5.46 -7.57
CA LEU A 173 -11.86 -4.74 -7.39
C LEU A 173 -11.37 -4.25 -8.75
N THR A 174 -11.43 -2.94 -9.01
CA THR A 174 -11.04 -2.39 -10.31
C THR A 174 -9.52 -2.30 -10.45
N ALA A 175 -9.03 -2.42 -11.67
CA ALA A 175 -7.63 -2.31 -12.04
C ALA A 175 -7.47 -1.48 -13.32
N SER A 176 -6.45 -0.63 -13.42
CA SER A 176 -6.13 0.05 -14.69
C SER A 176 -5.71 -0.93 -15.80
N GLY A 177 -5.21 -2.11 -15.42
CA GLY A 177 -4.61 -3.11 -16.30
C GLY A 177 -3.14 -2.84 -16.61
N GLY A 178 -2.56 -1.76 -16.07
CA GLY A 178 -1.16 -1.41 -16.25
C GLY A 178 -0.76 -1.00 -17.68
N PRO A 179 0.52 -0.71 -17.91
CA PRO A 179 1.02 -0.24 -19.21
C PRO A 179 0.97 -1.30 -20.31
N PHE A 180 0.93 -2.59 -19.97
CA PHE A 180 1.00 -3.71 -20.92
C PHE A 180 -0.34 -4.35 -21.22
N ARG A 181 -1.45 -3.73 -20.80
CA ARG A 181 -2.80 -4.27 -20.97
C ARG A 181 -3.13 -4.75 -22.38
N THR A 182 -2.64 -4.05 -23.40
CA THR A 182 -2.90 -4.37 -24.83
C THR A 182 -1.74 -5.07 -25.53
N TRP A 183 -0.65 -5.40 -24.81
CA TRP A 183 0.52 -6.02 -25.41
C TRP A 183 0.35 -7.53 -25.55
N SER A 184 1.03 -8.12 -26.55
CA SER A 184 1.14 -9.58 -26.66
C SER A 184 2.05 -10.15 -25.54
N ARG A 185 1.92 -11.44 -25.26
CA ARG A 185 2.78 -12.11 -24.27
C ARG A 185 4.27 -12.04 -24.69
N GLU A 186 4.53 -12.16 -25.99
CA GLU A 186 5.87 -12.11 -26.57
C GLU A 186 6.52 -10.72 -26.42
N ASP A 187 5.71 -9.66 -26.52
CA ASP A 187 6.18 -8.29 -26.33
C ASP A 187 6.41 -7.99 -24.84
N ILE A 188 5.50 -8.44 -23.97
CA ILE A 188 5.66 -8.31 -22.50
C ILE A 188 6.94 -9.02 -22.03
N ALA A 189 7.29 -10.18 -22.60
CA ALA A 189 8.51 -10.91 -22.27
C ALA A 189 9.79 -10.10 -22.53
N LYS A 190 9.74 -9.12 -23.43
CA LYS A 190 10.84 -8.23 -23.81
C LYS A 190 10.73 -6.84 -23.18
N ALA A 191 9.72 -6.64 -22.31
CA ALA A 191 9.45 -5.34 -21.72
C ALA A 191 10.67 -4.82 -20.94
N THR A 192 11.02 -3.56 -21.20
CA THR A 192 12.10 -2.87 -20.51
C THR A 192 11.58 -2.20 -19.23
N ARG A 193 12.52 -1.89 -18.31
CA ARG A 193 12.24 -1.10 -17.13
C ARG A 193 11.54 0.22 -17.46
N ALA A 194 12.00 0.94 -18.47
CA ALA A 194 11.44 2.23 -18.85
C ALA A 194 9.98 2.10 -19.31
N GLN A 195 9.66 1.05 -20.07
CA GLN A 195 8.30 0.76 -20.52
C GLN A 195 7.38 0.38 -19.33
N ALA A 196 7.87 -0.45 -18.41
CA ALA A 196 7.12 -0.86 -17.23
C ALA A 196 6.86 0.29 -16.24
N LEU A 197 7.73 1.29 -16.18
CA LEU A 197 7.56 2.48 -15.35
C LEU A 197 6.64 3.55 -15.96
N ASN A 198 6.21 3.40 -17.21
CA ASN A 198 5.33 4.35 -17.89
C ASN A 198 3.85 4.00 -17.67
N HIS A 199 3.34 4.26 -16.45
CA HIS A 199 1.93 4.00 -16.13
C HIS A 199 1.00 5.03 -16.82
N PRO A 200 -0.13 4.58 -17.45
CA PRO A 200 -0.98 5.47 -18.25
C PRO A 200 -1.72 6.56 -17.44
N ASN A 201 -2.13 6.27 -16.21
CA ASN A 201 -3.05 7.14 -15.45
C ASN A 201 -2.45 7.70 -14.15
N TRP A 202 -1.51 6.99 -13.52
CA TRP A 202 -1.02 7.31 -12.19
C TRP A 202 0.47 7.65 -12.19
N SER A 203 0.83 8.69 -11.43
CA SER A 203 2.23 8.98 -11.09
C SER A 203 2.52 8.41 -9.70
N MET A 204 3.23 7.30 -9.65
CA MET A 204 3.46 6.51 -8.44
C MET A 204 4.95 6.24 -8.19
N GLY A 205 5.27 5.68 -7.03
CA GLY A 205 6.60 5.16 -6.74
C GLY A 205 6.99 4.01 -7.69
N SER A 206 8.28 3.78 -7.88
CA SER A 206 8.78 2.78 -8.85
C SER A 206 8.31 1.37 -8.52
N LYS A 207 8.33 0.94 -7.25
CA LYS A 207 7.91 -0.42 -6.84
C LYS A 207 6.45 -0.68 -7.22
N ILE A 208 5.52 0.18 -6.79
CA ILE A 208 4.10 0.00 -7.07
C ILE A 208 3.77 0.14 -8.57
N THR A 209 4.57 0.90 -9.34
CA THR A 209 4.40 1.00 -10.80
C THR A 209 4.75 -0.32 -11.48
N ILE A 210 5.81 -1.02 -11.05
CA ILE A 210 6.13 -2.36 -11.53
C ILE A 210 5.07 -3.37 -11.08
N ASP A 211 4.60 -3.29 -9.83
CA ASP A 211 3.50 -4.14 -9.34
C ASP A 211 2.21 -3.94 -10.17
N SER A 212 1.93 -2.70 -10.59
CA SER A 212 0.81 -2.43 -11.50
C SER A 212 1.04 -3.07 -12.88
N ALA A 213 2.26 -2.97 -13.43
CA ALA A 213 2.62 -3.53 -14.72
C ALA A 213 2.49 -5.07 -14.74
N THR A 214 2.84 -5.75 -13.65
CA THR A 214 2.72 -7.21 -13.48
C THR A 214 1.33 -7.65 -13.03
N MET A 215 0.44 -6.75 -12.66
CA MET A 215 -0.82 -6.99 -11.93
C MET A 215 -0.62 -7.55 -10.51
N MET A 216 0.61 -7.60 -9.99
CA MET A 216 0.87 -7.98 -8.59
C MET A 216 0.25 -6.98 -7.61
N ASN A 217 0.23 -5.67 -7.95
CA ASN A 217 -0.46 -4.69 -7.12
C ASN A 217 -1.90 -5.12 -6.82
N LYS A 218 -2.61 -5.58 -7.86
CA LYS A 218 -3.99 -6.08 -7.72
C LYS A 218 -4.04 -7.39 -6.94
N GLY A 219 -3.03 -8.24 -7.09
CA GLY A 219 -2.89 -9.44 -6.27
C GLY A 219 -2.73 -9.13 -4.77
N LEU A 220 -1.90 -8.16 -4.42
CA LEU A 220 -1.74 -7.69 -3.04
C LEU A 220 -3.05 -7.09 -2.49
N GLU A 221 -3.77 -6.38 -3.31
CA GLU A 221 -5.05 -5.75 -2.97
C GLU A 221 -6.19 -6.76 -2.74
N ILE A 222 -6.22 -7.89 -3.45
CA ILE A 222 -7.16 -8.99 -3.16
C ILE A 222 -6.97 -9.47 -1.71
N ILE A 223 -5.71 -9.67 -1.30
CA ILE A 223 -5.38 -10.15 0.05
C ILE A 223 -5.71 -9.07 1.09
N GLU A 224 -5.40 -7.81 0.82
CA GLU A 224 -5.76 -6.69 1.69
C GLU A 224 -7.28 -6.59 1.87
N ALA A 225 -8.07 -6.68 0.78
CA ALA A 225 -9.53 -6.66 0.84
C ALA A 225 -10.11 -7.80 1.68
N ARG A 226 -9.53 -9.01 1.57
CA ARG A 226 -9.89 -10.16 2.40
C ARG A 226 -9.83 -9.83 3.89
N TRP A 227 -8.78 -9.15 4.31
CA TRP A 227 -8.56 -8.81 5.71
C TRP A 227 -9.39 -7.62 6.17
N LEU A 228 -9.44 -6.54 5.39
CA LEU A 228 -10.18 -5.33 5.75
C LEU A 228 -11.69 -5.55 5.85
N PHE A 229 -12.25 -6.33 4.95
CA PHE A 229 -13.71 -6.48 4.84
C PHE A 229 -14.23 -7.85 5.29
N GLY A 230 -13.34 -8.76 5.68
CA GLY A 230 -13.73 -10.11 6.08
C GLY A 230 -14.35 -10.96 4.95
N THR A 231 -14.24 -10.50 3.70
CA THR A 231 -14.87 -11.13 2.54
C THR A 231 -14.00 -12.30 2.05
N PRO A 232 -14.56 -13.50 1.82
CA PRO A 232 -13.83 -14.62 1.26
C PRO A 232 -13.22 -14.32 -0.10
N GLY A 233 -12.05 -14.91 -0.41
CA GLY A 233 -11.32 -14.62 -1.64
C GLY A 233 -12.11 -14.88 -2.93
N GLU A 234 -12.95 -15.92 -2.97
CA GLU A 234 -13.83 -16.26 -4.09
C GLU A 234 -14.90 -15.19 -4.38
N LYS A 235 -15.20 -14.35 -3.41
CA LYS A 235 -16.11 -13.19 -3.57
C LYS A 235 -15.39 -11.90 -3.97
N ILE A 236 -14.07 -11.89 -4.08
CA ILE A 236 -13.28 -10.73 -4.50
C ILE A 236 -12.84 -10.95 -5.96
N GLN A 237 -13.46 -10.23 -6.89
CA GLN A 237 -13.21 -10.39 -8.32
C GLN A 237 -12.53 -9.14 -8.89
N VAL A 238 -11.47 -9.36 -9.66
CA VAL A 238 -10.78 -8.27 -10.37
C VAL A 238 -11.52 -7.96 -11.67
N VAL A 239 -11.72 -6.69 -11.95
CA VAL A 239 -12.21 -6.16 -13.21
C VAL A 239 -11.27 -5.08 -13.74
N VAL A 240 -10.85 -5.18 -14.98
CA VAL A 240 -9.98 -4.17 -15.61
C VAL A 240 -10.84 -3.01 -16.10
N HIS A 241 -10.57 -1.82 -15.59
CA HIS A 241 -11.24 -0.56 -15.90
C HIS A 241 -10.17 0.51 -16.26
N PRO A 242 -9.80 0.63 -17.53
CA PRO A 242 -8.68 1.46 -17.97
C PRO A 242 -8.78 2.93 -17.60
N GLU A 243 -9.99 3.48 -17.59
CA GLU A 243 -10.24 4.89 -17.29
C GLU A 243 -9.95 5.23 -15.82
N SER A 244 -9.96 4.23 -14.92
CA SER A 244 -9.71 4.37 -13.49
C SER A 244 -10.60 5.43 -12.80
N ILE A 245 -11.84 5.59 -13.27
CA ILE A 245 -12.84 6.52 -12.72
C ILE A 245 -13.66 5.84 -11.62
N ILE A 246 -14.05 4.58 -11.83
CA ILE A 246 -14.62 3.74 -10.78
C ILE A 246 -13.46 3.10 -10.02
N HIS A 247 -13.33 3.45 -8.74
CA HIS A 247 -12.23 2.95 -7.92
C HIS A 247 -12.48 1.55 -7.35
N SER A 248 -13.72 1.15 -7.12
CA SER A 248 -14.19 -0.23 -6.90
C SER A 248 -15.70 -0.21 -6.69
N MET A 249 -16.31 -1.42 -6.62
CA MET A 249 -17.75 -1.60 -6.46
C MET A 249 -18.03 -2.75 -5.50
N VAL A 250 -19.20 -2.68 -4.84
CA VAL A 250 -19.74 -3.75 -4.01
C VAL A 250 -21.09 -4.16 -4.56
N GLU A 251 -21.24 -5.44 -4.86
CA GLU A 251 -22.50 -6.09 -5.23
C GLU A 251 -23.10 -6.75 -4.00
N TYR A 252 -24.36 -6.47 -3.75
CA TYR A 252 -25.11 -6.99 -2.62
C TYR A 252 -26.00 -8.17 -3.04
N ALA A 253 -26.47 -8.94 -2.07
CA ALA A 253 -27.29 -10.15 -2.30
C ALA A 253 -28.61 -9.88 -3.06
N ASP A 254 -29.11 -8.64 -3.06
CA ASP A 254 -30.27 -8.21 -3.83
C ASP A 254 -29.97 -7.89 -5.30
N GLY A 255 -28.69 -8.00 -5.73
CA GLY A 255 -28.19 -7.65 -7.04
C GLY A 255 -27.88 -6.18 -7.24
N SER A 256 -28.04 -5.33 -6.22
CA SER A 256 -27.65 -3.92 -6.28
C SER A 256 -26.12 -3.80 -6.30
N VAL A 257 -25.58 -2.90 -7.12
CA VAL A 257 -24.14 -2.58 -7.17
C VAL A 257 -23.94 -1.12 -6.79
N ILE A 258 -23.12 -0.89 -5.75
CA ILE A 258 -22.73 0.46 -5.34
C ILE A 258 -21.27 0.67 -5.74
N ALA A 259 -20.99 1.79 -6.42
CA ALA A 259 -19.66 2.17 -6.88
C ALA A 259 -19.24 3.53 -6.32
N GLN A 260 -17.96 3.65 -5.93
CA GLN A 260 -17.36 4.95 -5.65
C GLN A 260 -16.59 5.40 -6.89
N MET A 261 -16.79 6.67 -7.27
CA MET A 261 -16.23 7.27 -8.47
C MET A 261 -15.47 8.56 -8.12
N GLY A 262 -14.36 8.79 -8.81
CA GLY A 262 -13.54 10.00 -8.68
C GLY A 262 -12.48 10.10 -9.78
N HIS A 263 -11.82 11.24 -9.91
CA HIS A 263 -10.58 11.27 -10.67
C HIS A 263 -9.48 10.53 -9.92
N PRO A 264 -8.47 9.97 -10.62
CA PRO A 264 -7.30 9.34 -9.99
C PRO A 264 -6.48 10.35 -9.15
N ASP A 265 -6.85 10.49 -7.88
CA ASP A 265 -6.22 11.42 -6.92
C ASP A 265 -6.23 10.79 -5.52
N MET A 266 -5.07 10.36 -5.04
CA MET A 266 -4.94 9.74 -3.72
C MET A 266 -5.35 10.65 -2.56
N ARG A 267 -5.36 11.98 -2.76
CA ARG A 267 -5.76 12.93 -1.74
C ARG A 267 -7.22 12.75 -1.31
N GLU A 268 -8.09 12.22 -2.18
CA GLU A 268 -9.48 11.91 -1.81
C GLU A 268 -9.55 10.83 -0.72
N ALA A 269 -8.85 9.71 -0.91
CA ALA A 269 -8.81 8.61 0.04
C ALA A 269 -8.06 8.99 1.34
N ILE A 270 -6.95 9.71 1.22
CA ILE A 270 -6.18 10.22 2.36
C ILE A 270 -7.03 11.15 3.21
N GLN A 271 -7.66 12.16 2.59
CA GLN A 271 -8.53 13.11 3.28
C GLN A 271 -9.67 12.40 3.98
N PHE A 272 -10.31 11.44 3.29
CA PHE A 272 -11.42 10.70 3.88
C PHE A 272 -10.99 9.88 5.10
N ALA A 273 -9.83 9.22 5.05
CA ALA A 273 -9.27 8.53 6.21
C ALA A 273 -8.97 9.48 7.38
N PHE A 274 -8.45 10.69 7.10
CA PHE A 274 -8.15 11.68 8.13
C PHE A 274 -9.39 12.33 8.73
N SER A 275 -10.45 12.51 7.96
CA SER A 275 -11.65 13.23 8.39
C SER A 275 -12.83 12.32 8.75
N PHE A 276 -12.73 11.02 8.52
CA PHE A 276 -13.84 10.07 8.75
C PHE A 276 -14.57 10.32 10.08
N PRO A 277 -15.92 10.35 10.10
CA PRO A 277 -16.84 10.06 9.00
C PRO A 277 -17.21 11.28 8.12
N HIS A 278 -16.52 12.41 8.25
CA HIS A 278 -16.84 13.64 7.54
C HIS A 278 -16.18 13.68 6.16
N ARG A 279 -16.77 14.42 5.23
CA ARG A 279 -16.18 14.76 3.93
C ARG A 279 -15.81 16.23 3.93
N LEU A 280 -14.55 16.53 3.66
CA LEU A 280 -14.07 17.90 3.57
C LEU A 280 -13.98 18.34 2.11
N THR A 281 -13.85 19.63 1.89
CA THR A 281 -13.54 20.17 0.55
C THR A 281 -12.14 19.79 0.16
N LEU A 282 -11.90 19.52 -1.12
CA LEU A 282 -10.59 19.24 -1.66
C LEU A 282 -10.44 20.00 -3.00
N ASP A 283 -9.30 20.63 -3.19
CA ASP A 283 -8.93 21.24 -4.46
C ASP A 283 -8.47 20.14 -5.43
N ASN A 284 -9.46 19.49 -6.03
CA ASN A 284 -9.27 18.45 -7.02
C ASN A 284 -10.23 18.63 -8.20
N LYS A 285 -9.89 18.05 -9.33
CA LYS A 285 -10.75 18.02 -10.50
C LYS A 285 -12.02 17.23 -10.18
N LYS A 286 -13.20 17.82 -10.49
CA LYS A 286 -14.50 17.14 -10.34
C LYS A 286 -14.87 16.39 -11.61
N LEU A 287 -15.59 15.27 -11.47
CA LEU A 287 -16.07 14.51 -12.62
C LEU A 287 -17.12 15.32 -13.40
N ASN A 288 -16.97 15.33 -14.73
CA ASN A 288 -17.97 15.79 -15.66
C ASN A 288 -18.46 14.60 -16.51
N PHE A 289 -19.63 14.08 -16.21
CA PHE A 289 -20.15 12.88 -16.88
C PHE A 289 -20.41 13.06 -18.37
N ALA A 290 -20.73 14.29 -18.80
CA ALA A 290 -20.91 14.57 -20.22
C ALA A 290 -19.60 14.51 -21.00
N GLU A 291 -18.48 14.92 -20.39
CA GLU A 291 -17.14 14.80 -20.98
C GLU A 291 -16.62 13.37 -20.89
N LEU A 292 -16.94 12.64 -19.82
CA LEU A 292 -16.52 11.26 -19.62
C LEU A 292 -17.10 10.33 -20.71
N GLY A 293 -18.36 10.50 -21.07
CA GLY A 293 -19.06 9.80 -22.15
C GLY A 293 -19.28 8.31 -21.87
N SER A 294 -18.23 7.50 -21.90
CA SER A 294 -18.31 6.03 -21.71
C SER A 294 -17.20 5.51 -20.80
N MET A 295 -17.42 4.35 -20.23
CA MET A 295 -16.46 3.60 -19.41
C MET A 295 -16.39 2.15 -19.90
N SER A 296 -15.21 1.56 -19.80
CA SER A 296 -14.92 0.23 -20.32
C SER A 296 -14.55 -0.74 -19.20
N PHE A 297 -14.98 -2.00 -19.34
CA PHE A 297 -14.66 -3.06 -18.40
C PHE A 297 -14.24 -4.33 -19.13
N PHE A 298 -13.19 -4.99 -18.63
CA PHE A 298 -12.65 -6.21 -19.22
C PHE A 298 -12.34 -7.23 -18.12
N ALA A 299 -12.37 -8.52 -18.48
CA ALA A 299 -11.83 -9.56 -17.61
C ALA A 299 -10.29 -9.45 -17.53
N PRO A 300 -9.67 -9.73 -16.37
CA PRO A 300 -8.22 -9.83 -16.27
C PRO A 300 -7.70 -11.05 -17.02
N ASP A 301 -6.52 -10.94 -17.62
CA ASP A 301 -5.85 -12.03 -18.33
C ASP A 301 -4.77 -12.65 -17.43
N MET A 302 -5.11 -13.75 -16.78
CA MET A 302 -4.20 -14.43 -15.83
C MET A 302 -3.09 -15.23 -16.52
N GLU A 303 -3.15 -15.44 -17.85
CA GLU A 303 -2.06 -16.07 -18.59
C GLU A 303 -0.96 -15.09 -18.93
N ARG A 304 -1.34 -13.86 -19.33
CA ARG A 304 -0.38 -12.78 -19.55
C ARG A 304 0.14 -12.19 -18.24
N PHE A 305 -0.68 -12.19 -17.20
CA PHE A 305 -0.37 -11.61 -15.89
C PHE A 305 -0.53 -12.64 -14.77
N PRO A 306 0.40 -13.61 -14.64
CA PRO A 306 0.28 -14.73 -13.70
C PRO A 306 0.34 -14.31 -12.23
N ALA A 307 0.77 -13.09 -11.92
CA ALA A 307 0.81 -12.57 -10.55
C ALA A 307 -0.56 -12.62 -9.85
N LEU A 308 -1.67 -12.40 -10.58
CA LEU A 308 -3.02 -12.54 -10.03
C LEU A 308 -3.31 -13.96 -9.55
N LYS A 309 -2.91 -14.96 -10.35
CA LYS A 309 -3.09 -16.36 -9.98
C LYS A 309 -2.31 -16.71 -8.72
N LEU A 310 -1.06 -16.26 -8.63
CA LEU A 310 -0.21 -16.47 -7.44
C LEU A 310 -0.83 -15.85 -6.17
N ALA A 311 -1.49 -14.69 -6.29
CA ALA A 311 -2.15 -14.06 -5.17
C ALA A 311 -3.36 -14.86 -4.66
N TYR A 312 -4.20 -15.38 -5.56
CA TYR A 312 -5.30 -16.28 -5.17
C TYR A 312 -4.77 -17.56 -4.55
N GLU A 313 -3.73 -18.18 -5.13
CA GLU A 313 -3.07 -19.38 -4.56
C GLU A 313 -2.50 -19.11 -3.16
N ALA A 314 -1.88 -17.94 -2.94
CA ALA A 314 -1.37 -17.56 -1.63
C ALA A 314 -2.50 -17.38 -0.61
N LEU A 315 -3.61 -16.76 -1.03
CA LEU A 315 -4.79 -16.54 -0.19
C LEU A 315 -5.47 -17.86 0.19
N ASP A 316 -5.66 -18.75 -0.78
CA ASP A 316 -6.29 -20.06 -0.58
C ASP A 316 -5.45 -20.95 0.35
N LYS A 317 -4.12 -20.93 0.19
CA LYS A 317 -3.20 -21.69 1.04
C LYS A 317 -3.14 -21.14 2.46
N GLY A 318 -3.30 -19.83 2.62
CA GLY A 318 -3.31 -19.17 3.93
C GLY A 318 -1.95 -19.20 4.65
N GLY A 319 -1.98 -19.14 5.98
CA GLY A 319 -0.79 -19.16 6.81
C GLY A 319 0.21 -18.04 6.47
N ASN A 320 1.49 -18.38 6.32
CA ASN A 320 2.55 -17.44 5.95
C ASN A 320 2.72 -17.24 4.44
N MET A 321 1.88 -17.87 3.58
CA MET A 321 2.13 -17.90 2.13
C MET A 321 2.06 -16.51 1.47
N ALA A 322 1.15 -15.66 1.90
CA ALA A 322 1.06 -14.29 1.38
C ALA A 322 2.30 -13.43 1.78
N CYS A 323 2.90 -13.69 2.96
CA CYS A 323 4.17 -13.09 3.36
C CYS A 323 5.31 -13.54 2.44
N VAL A 324 5.38 -14.84 2.11
CA VAL A 324 6.34 -15.40 1.13
C VAL A 324 6.20 -14.73 -0.22
N MET A 325 4.98 -14.65 -0.74
CA MET A 325 4.69 -14.00 -2.03
C MET A 325 5.17 -12.54 -2.04
N ASN A 326 4.83 -11.78 -1.00
CA ASN A 326 5.21 -10.38 -0.89
C ASN A 326 6.73 -10.18 -0.83
N ALA A 327 7.43 -10.95 0.03
CA ALA A 327 8.88 -10.85 0.20
C ALA A 327 9.63 -11.19 -1.10
N ALA A 328 9.21 -12.27 -1.78
CA ALA A 328 9.77 -12.67 -3.07
C ALA A 328 9.53 -11.60 -4.14
N ASN A 329 8.32 -11.01 -4.18
CA ASN A 329 7.99 -9.93 -5.11
C ASN A 329 8.84 -8.68 -4.84
N GLU A 330 9.01 -8.25 -3.59
CA GLU A 330 9.86 -7.10 -3.26
C GLU A 330 11.30 -7.27 -3.77
N ALA A 331 11.89 -8.45 -3.54
CA ALA A 331 13.23 -8.77 -4.01
C ALA A 331 13.32 -8.81 -5.56
N ALA A 332 12.36 -9.46 -6.22
CA ALA A 332 12.34 -9.58 -7.67
C ALA A 332 12.10 -8.24 -8.37
N VAL A 333 11.18 -7.43 -7.87
CA VAL A 333 10.94 -6.07 -8.39
C VAL A 333 12.18 -5.19 -8.24
N ALA A 334 12.87 -5.26 -7.09
CA ALA A 334 14.12 -4.53 -6.89
C ALA A 334 15.20 -4.96 -7.90
N ALA A 335 15.32 -6.26 -8.19
CA ALA A 335 16.26 -6.78 -9.19
C ALA A 335 15.88 -6.37 -10.63
N PHE A 336 14.59 -6.35 -10.96
CA PHE A 336 14.11 -5.85 -12.26
C PHE A 336 14.38 -4.35 -12.43
N LEU A 337 14.17 -3.54 -11.40
CA LEU A 337 14.49 -2.11 -11.41
C LEU A 337 16.00 -1.84 -11.57
N GLN A 338 16.84 -2.79 -11.17
CA GLN A 338 18.30 -2.78 -11.42
C GLN A 338 18.67 -3.41 -12.76
N GLU A 339 17.70 -3.83 -13.59
CA GLU A 339 17.89 -4.47 -14.90
C GLU A 339 18.67 -5.80 -14.84
N ARG A 340 18.67 -6.48 -13.67
CA ARG A 340 19.35 -7.76 -13.45
C ARG A 340 18.54 -8.97 -13.96
N ILE A 341 17.23 -8.85 -14.03
CA ILE A 341 16.29 -9.88 -14.47
C ILE A 341 15.27 -9.33 -15.47
N GLY A 342 14.56 -10.18 -16.19
CA GLY A 342 13.49 -9.80 -17.12
C GLY A 342 12.13 -9.63 -16.42
N PHE A 343 11.16 -9.19 -17.21
CA PHE A 343 9.83 -8.86 -16.68
C PHE A 343 9.12 -10.10 -16.11
N TYR A 344 9.05 -11.20 -16.85
CA TYR A 344 8.41 -12.43 -16.36
C TYR A 344 9.23 -13.16 -15.29
N ASP A 345 10.56 -12.93 -15.23
CA ASP A 345 11.38 -13.50 -14.16
C ASP A 345 10.87 -13.05 -12.77
N ILE A 346 10.18 -11.89 -12.69
CA ILE A 346 9.56 -11.42 -11.43
C ILE A 346 8.57 -12.46 -10.91
N THR A 347 7.60 -12.84 -11.73
CA THR A 347 6.55 -13.78 -11.33
C THR A 347 7.06 -15.20 -11.20
N ASP A 348 8.04 -15.60 -12.01
CA ASP A 348 8.67 -16.93 -11.95
C ASP A 348 9.43 -17.11 -10.62
N ILE A 349 10.18 -16.08 -10.17
CA ILE A 349 10.88 -16.10 -8.88
C ILE A 349 9.88 -16.16 -7.72
N VAL A 350 8.77 -15.41 -7.80
CA VAL A 350 7.72 -15.46 -6.79
C VAL A 350 7.11 -16.86 -6.71
N ALA A 351 6.73 -17.45 -7.84
CA ALA A 351 6.16 -18.79 -7.91
C ALA A 351 7.12 -19.85 -7.31
N ASP A 352 8.38 -19.76 -7.67
CA ASP A 352 9.43 -20.63 -7.19
C ASP A 352 9.67 -20.52 -5.67
N CYS A 353 9.61 -19.29 -5.12
CA CYS A 353 9.73 -19.07 -3.68
C CYS A 353 8.51 -19.64 -2.94
N MET A 354 7.30 -19.44 -3.48
CA MET A 354 6.06 -19.99 -2.91
C MET A 354 6.07 -21.55 -2.91
N ALA A 355 6.54 -22.16 -4.00
CA ALA A 355 6.62 -23.61 -4.10
C ALA A 355 7.63 -24.23 -3.14
N GLY A 356 8.75 -23.55 -2.88
CA GLY A 356 9.81 -24.00 -1.98
C GLY A 356 9.74 -23.44 -0.56
N ALA A 357 8.63 -22.83 -0.16
CA ALA A 357 8.51 -22.21 1.16
C ALA A 357 8.22 -23.22 2.27
N ASP A 358 8.81 -22.97 3.43
CA ASP A 358 8.45 -23.65 4.66
C ASP A 358 7.11 -23.11 5.17
N PHE A 359 6.05 -23.94 5.01
CA PHE A 359 4.69 -23.51 5.31
C PHE A 359 4.40 -23.53 6.82
N ALA A 360 3.91 -22.40 7.35
CA ALA A 360 3.38 -22.27 8.70
C ALA A 360 1.90 -21.88 8.62
N ALA A 361 1.00 -22.76 9.10
CA ALA A 361 -0.44 -22.56 8.99
C ALA A 361 -0.98 -21.41 9.88
N ASN A 362 -0.40 -21.26 11.08
CA ASN A 362 -0.78 -20.24 12.06
C ASN A 362 0.47 -19.51 12.57
N PRO A 363 1.11 -18.67 11.74
CA PRO A 363 2.31 -17.97 12.14
C PRO A 363 1.96 -16.88 13.19
N ASP A 364 2.81 -16.74 14.19
CA ASP A 364 2.87 -15.54 15.01
C ASP A 364 3.71 -14.44 14.33
N LEU A 365 3.85 -13.31 14.98
CA LEU A 365 4.55 -12.16 14.39
C LEU A 365 6.04 -12.47 14.17
N ASP A 366 6.70 -13.17 15.08
CA ASP A 366 8.11 -13.55 14.95
C ASP A 366 8.31 -14.53 13.78
N ALA A 367 7.39 -15.47 13.60
CA ALA A 367 7.38 -16.38 12.45
C ALA A 367 7.18 -15.63 11.12
N ILE A 368 6.39 -14.56 11.10
CA ILE A 368 6.22 -13.69 9.90
C ILE A 368 7.54 -12.96 9.59
N PHE A 369 8.20 -12.36 10.59
CA PHE A 369 9.50 -11.71 10.37
C PHE A 369 10.54 -12.70 9.83
N LYS A 370 10.62 -13.88 10.44
CA LYS A 370 11.51 -14.96 9.98
C LYS A 370 11.18 -15.42 8.56
N THR A 371 9.89 -15.60 8.24
CA THR A 371 9.44 -15.97 6.89
C THR A 371 9.88 -14.93 5.85
N ASN A 372 9.72 -13.65 6.17
CA ASN A 372 10.17 -12.58 5.28
C ASN A 372 11.68 -12.62 5.03
N GLU A 373 12.49 -12.74 6.08
CA GLU A 373 13.96 -12.79 5.98
C GLU A 373 14.44 -14.00 5.17
N GLU A 374 13.93 -15.19 5.48
CA GLU A 374 14.29 -16.42 4.78
C GLU A 374 13.87 -16.39 3.31
N THR A 375 12.71 -15.79 3.02
CA THR A 375 12.24 -15.66 1.64
C THR A 375 13.07 -14.65 0.86
N LEU A 376 13.47 -13.53 1.46
CA LEU A 376 14.38 -12.57 0.81
C LEU A 376 15.72 -13.24 0.46
N ALA A 377 16.27 -14.06 1.35
CA ALA A 377 17.50 -14.81 1.08
C ALA A 377 17.33 -15.81 -0.08
N LYS A 378 16.26 -16.62 -0.07
CA LYS A 378 15.93 -17.57 -1.16
C LYS A 378 15.71 -16.86 -2.49
N ALA A 379 15.01 -15.72 -2.49
CA ALA A 379 14.79 -14.92 -3.69
C ALA A 379 16.11 -14.34 -4.24
N ALA A 380 17.01 -13.87 -3.38
CA ALA A 380 18.32 -13.35 -3.80
C ALA A 380 19.19 -14.44 -4.49
N GLU A 381 19.15 -15.69 -4.00
CA GLU A 381 19.81 -16.81 -4.67
C GLU A 381 19.24 -17.08 -6.07
N LYS A 382 17.90 -17.14 -6.18
CA LYS A 382 17.22 -17.33 -7.47
C LYS A 382 17.50 -16.19 -8.46
N ILE A 383 17.46 -14.95 -8.00
CA ILE A 383 17.81 -13.77 -8.79
C ILE A 383 19.23 -13.89 -9.33
N SER A 384 20.18 -14.34 -8.54
CA SER A 384 21.57 -14.52 -8.95
C SER A 384 21.71 -15.59 -10.03
N LEU A 385 20.97 -16.71 -9.93
CA LEU A 385 20.94 -17.76 -10.94
C LEU A 385 20.33 -17.30 -12.27
N VAL A 386 19.25 -16.52 -12.23
CA VAL A 386 18.60 -15.95 -13.41
C VAL A 386 19.54 -14.92 -14.10
N ALA A 387 20.12 -14.01 -13.32
CA ALA A 387 21.04 -13.00 -13.81
C ALA A 387 22.27 -13.60 -14.50
N ALA A 388 22.84 -14.67 -13.93
CA ALA A 388 23.98 -15.37 -14.56
C ALA A 388 23.66 -15.98 -15.93
N LYS A 389 22.43 -16.44 -16.15
CA LYS A 389 21.97 -16.99 -17.45
C LYS A 389 21.75 -15.91 -18.52
N ARG A 390 21.55 -14.65 -18.13
CA ARG A 390 21.31 -13.52 -19.06
C ARG A 390 22.61 -12.86 -19.54
N THR A 391 23.71 -13.12 -18.87
CA THR A 391 25.02 -12.54 -19.22
C THR A 391 25.73 -13.32 -20.34
N PHE A 392 25.13 -14.38 -20.85
CA PHE A 392 25.57 -15.21 -21.98
C PHE A 392 24.51 -15.18 -23.10
#